data_901994a98d4533f48f57f12c2a36e2e1
#
_entry.id   901994a98d4533f48f57f12c2a36e2e1
#
_cell.length_a   1.000
_cell.length_b   1.000
_cell.length_c   1.000
_cell.angle_alpha   90.00
_cell.angle_beta   90.00
_cell.angle_gamma   90.00
#
_symmetry.space_group_name_H-M   'P 1'
#
loop_
_entity.id
_entity.type
_entity.pdbx_description
1 polymer ?
#
loop_
_entity_poly.entity_id
_entity_poly.type
_entity_poly.pdbx_seq_one_letter_code
_entity_poly.pdbx_strand_id
1 'polypeptide(L)'
;VDRDMNKQAGYCDLDAALVDYGSFDCAVICTPNFTHYSIAQQIAARCKIVFVEKPGVKTASEWNNLVYGNKFTRFMMVKNNQWRDNIDEFKSLAEKSEKIYLHWINQNRVPNPGSWFTNRKLAFGGVSRDLIPHLLSLYITLEPNYKQTGWLKRQFYQRWRLEDLSSTGYGVIDPLGVYDVDDRAELYTVINGKYYG
;
A
#
# COMPACT_ATOMS: atom_id res chain seq x y z
N VAL A 1 6.22 -8.01 -16.92
CA VAL A 1 4.90 -8.06 -17.58
C VAL A 1 4.19 -6.73 -17.39
N ASP A 2 3.72 -6.12 -18.43
CA ASP A 2 2.89 -4.91 -18.38
C ASP A 2 1.84 -4.98 -19.52
N ARG A 3 0.59 -4.64 -19.22
CA ARG A 3 -0.49 -4.65 -20.22
C ARG A 3 -0.41 -3.48 -21.21
N ASP A 4 0.31 -2.42 -20.85
CA ASP A 4 0.54 -1.30 -21.76
C ASP A 4 1.61 -1.68 -22.80
N MET A 5 1.16 -1.93 -24.01
CA MET A 5 2.03 -2.32 -25.13
C MET A 5 3.03 -1.24 -25.54
N ASN A 6 2.85 0.01 -25.10
CA ASN A 6 3.81 1.09 -25.35
C ASN A 6 5.01 1.05 -24.38
N LYS A 7 4.93 0.23 -23.32
CA LYS A 7 6.04 0.02 -22.41
C LYS A 7 6.94 -1.12 -22.90
N GLN A 8 8.23 -0.99 -22.65
CA GLN A 8 9.22 -2.03 -22.95
C GLN A 8 9.10 -3.18 -21.94
N ALA A 9 7.99 -3.92 -22.01
CA ALA A 9 7.80 -5.14 -21.23
C ALA A 9 8.03 -6.36 -22.13
N GLY A 10 8.63 -7.41 -21.59
CA GLY A 10 8.84 -8.64 -22.34
C GLY A 10 7.53 -9.39 -22.64
N TYR A 11 6.49 -9.14 -21.82
CA TYR A 11 5.19 -9.80 -21.96
C TYR A 11 4.06 -8.84 -21.59
N CYS A 12 2.96 -8.91 -22.32
CA CYS A 12 1.70 -8.21 -22.02
C CYS A 12 0.76 -9.05 -21.14
N ASP A 13 1.01 -10.35 -21.05
CA ASP A 13 0.22 -11.32 -20.29
C ASP A 13 1.11 -12.13 -19.34
N LEU A 14 0.63 -12.33 -18.12
CA LEU A 14 1.36 -13.07 -17.09
C LEU A 14 1.38 -14.57 -17.39
N ASP A 15 0.29 -15.12 -17.93
CA ASP A 15 0.23 -16.55 -18.27
C ASP A 15 1.25 -16.91 -19.34
N ALA A 16 1.43 -16.07 -20.36
CA ALA A 16 2.45 -16.25 -21.38
C ALA A 16 3.86 -16.27 -20.77
N ALA A 17 4.16 -15.34 -19.85
CA ALA A 17 5.44 -15.33 -19.16
C ALA A 17 5.66 -16.59 -18.30
N LEU A 18 4.61 -17.07 -17.63
CA LEU A 18 4.68 -18.29 -16.82
C LEU A 18 4.83 -19.56 -17.67
N VAL A 19 4.28 -19.57 -18.88
CA VAL A 19 4.47 -20.69 -19.82
C VAL A 19 5.92 -20.75 -20.28
N ASP A 20 6.51 -19.62 -20.65
CA ASP A 20 7.85 -19.58 -21.24
C ASP A 20 8.97 -19.85 -20.20
N TYR A 21 8.82 -19.30 -19.00
CA TYR A 21 9.86 -19.39 -17.96
C TYR A 21 9.57 -20.44 -16.87
N GLY A 22 8.34 -20.89 -16.73
CA GLY A 22 7.92 -21.88 -15.75
C GLY A 22 7.95 -21.38 -14.29
N SER A 23 9.06 -20.82 -13.83
CA SER A 23 9.23 -20.32 -12.47
C SER A 23 10.24 -19.17 -12.39
N PHE A 24 10.17 -18.39 -11.30
CA PHE A 24 11.03 -17.25 -11.03
C PHE A 24 11.61 -17.33 -9.62
N ASP A 25 12.79 -16.76 -9.40
CA ASP A 25 13.35 -16.60 -8.06
C ASP A 25 12.65 -15.48 -7.31
N CYS A 26 12.32 -14.39 -8.00
CA CYS A 26 11.68 -13.23 -7.40
C CYS A 26 10.67 -12.61 -8.37
N ALA A 27 9.57 -12.11 -7.83
CA ALA A 27 8.62 -11.28 -8.56
C ALA A 27 8.25 -10.04 -7.73
N VAL A 28 7.96 -8.94 -8.44
CA VAL A 28 7.49 -7.69 -7.84
C VAL A 28 6.16 -7.31 -8.46
N ILE A 29 5.12 -7.16 -7.66
CA ILE A 29 3.78 -6.77 -8.09
C ILE A 29 3.60 -5.28 -7.80
N CYS A 30 3.59 -4.45 -8.86
CA CYS A 30 3.41 -3.00 -8.83
C CYS A 30 2.19 -2.56 -9.67
N THR A 31 1.20 -3.41 -9.79
CA THR A 31 -0.03 -3.18 -10.56
C THR A 31 -1.07 -2.40 -9.73
N PRO A 32 -2.23 -2.03 -10.28
CA PRO A 32 -3.30 -1.44 -9.49
C PRO A 32 -3.77 -2.34 -8.32
N ASN A 33 -4.11 -1.74 -7.18
CA ASN A 33 -4.38 -2.44 -5.91
C ASN A 33 -5.33 -3.64 -6.05
N PHE A 34 -6.41 -3.49 -6.82
CA PHE A 34 -7.42 -4.53 -6.99
C PHE A 34 -6.93 -5.80 -7.71
N THR A 35 -5.76 -5.74 -8.34
CA THR A 35 -5.15 -6.88 -9.03
C THR A 35 -4.12 -7.65 -8.19
N HIS A 36 -3.65 -7.06 -7.08
CA HIS A 36 -2.55 -7.61 -6.29
C HIS A 36 -2.81 -9.04 -5.84
N TYR A 37 -3.99 -9.30 -5.25
CA TYR A 37 -4.31 -10.61 -4.71
C TYR A 37 -4.39 -11.69 -5.80
N SER A 38 -5.08 -11.41 -6.90
CA SER A 38 -5.23 -12.36 -8.01
C SER A 38 -3.90 -12.69 -8.67
N ILE A 39 -3.06 -11.68 -8.93
CA ILE A 39 -1.72 -11.88 -9.50
C ILE A 39 -0.84 -12.67 -8.51
N ALA A 40 -0.87 -12.30 -7.22
CA ALA A 40 -0.10 -13.01 -6.19
C ALA A 40 -0.49 -14.50 -6.10
N GLN A 41 -1.78 -14.81 -6.19
CA GLN A 41 -2.25 -16.21 -6.24
C GLN A 41 -1.77 -16.95 -7.51
N GLN A 42 -1.82 -16.28 -8.66
CA GLN A 42 -1.43 -16.87 -9.94
C GLN A 42 0.05 -17.23 -9.99
N ILE A 43 0.94 -16.42 -9.37
CA ILE A 43 2.38 -16.69 -9.33
C ILE A 43 2.81 -17.51 -8.10
N ALA A 44 1.91 -17.76 -7.15
CA ALA A 44 2.18 -18.63 -6.02
C ALA A 44 2.62 -20.02 -6.48
N ALA A 45 3.58 -20.64 -5.79
CA ALA A 45 4.26 -21.88 -6.15
C ALA A 45 5.11 -21.83 -7.45
N ARG A 46 5.09 -20.71 -8.16
CA ARG A 46 5.95 -20.45 -9.33
C ARG A 46 7.08 -19.46 -9.03
N CYS A 47 7.10 -18.88 -7.81
CA CYS A 47 8.08 -17.88 -7.43
C CYS A 47 8.50 -18.12 -5.97
N LYS A 48 9.81 -18.03 -5.68
CA LYS A 48 10.33 -18.21 -4.31
C LYS A 48 9.97 -17.04 -3.40
N ILE A 49 10.09 -15.81 -3.90
CA ILE A 49 9.81 -14.57 -3.17
C ILE A 49 8.95 -13.64 -4.02
N VAL A 50 7.87 -13.15 -3.46
CA VAL A 50 6.99 -12.18 -4.11
C VAL A 50 6.90 -10.93 -3.26
N PHE A 51 7.32 -9.81 -3.81
CA PHE A 51 7.11 -8.49 -3.25
C PHE A 51 5.81 -7.91 -3.82
N VAL A 52 4.94 -7.46 -2.93
CA VAL A 52 3.67 -6.84 -3.31
C VAL A 52 3.68 -5.39 -2.85
N GLU A 53 3.41 -4.45 -3.76
CA GLU A 53 3.27 -3.04 -3.39
C GLU A 53 2.14 -2.83 -2.38
N LYS A 54 2.32 -1.79 -1.54
CA LYS A 54 1.26 -1.41 -0.59
C LYS A 54 -0.01 -0.94 -1.37
N PRO A 55 -1.17 -1.19 -0.83
CA PRO A 55 -1.52 -1.77 0.47
C PRO A 55 -1.46 -3.30 0.55
N GLY A 56 -0.75 -3.97 -0.33
CA GLY A 56 -0.62 -5.42 -0.42
C GLY A 56 -1.87 -6.07 -1.00
N VAL A 57 -2.91 -6.19 -0.20
CA VAL A 57 -4.21 -6.75 -0.59
C VAL A 57 -5.35 -6.00 0.10
N LYS A 58 -6.60 -6.35 -0.23
CA LYS A 58 -7.78 -5.68 0.30
C LYS A 58 -8.02 -5.97 1.79
N THR A 59 -7.84 -7.20 2.23
CA THR A 59 -8.17 -7.65 3.59
C THR A 59 -7.02 -8.43 4.24
N ALA A 60 -6.99 -8.45 5.58
CA ALA A 60 -6.06 -9.29 6.33
C ALA A 60 -6.26 -10.79 6.03
N SER A 61 -7.51 -11.22 5.75
CA SER A 61 -7.79 -12.61 5.37
C SER A 61 -7.11 -12.98 4.06
N GLU A 62 -7.20 -12.12 3.04
CA GLU A 62 -6.49 -12.34 1.76
C GLU A 62 -4.97 -12.41 1.97
N TRP A 63 -4.41 -11.53 2.80
CA TRP A 63 -2.98 -11.56 3.13
C TRP A 63 -2.58 -12.85 3.84
N ASN A 64 -3.36 -13.27 4.84
CA ASN A 64 -3.13 -14.52 5.55
C ASN A 64 -3.21 -15.74 4.62
N ASN A 65 -4.16 -15.74 3.67
CA ASN A 65 -4.27 -16.80 2.67
C ASN A 65 -3.01 -16.87 1.78
N LEU A 66 -2.42 -15.74 1.40
CA LEU A 66 -1.17 -15.74 0.65
C LEU A 66 -0.02 -16.28 1.51
N VAL A 67 0.16 -15.74 2.72
CA VAL A 67 1.33 -16.03 3.56
C VAL A 67 1.29 -17.45 4.13
N TYR A 68 0.14 -17.90 4.62
CA TYR A 68 0.00 -19.19 5.30
C TYR A 68 -0.52 -20.30 4.37
N GLY A 69 -1.22 -19.94 3.30
CA GLY A 69 -1.72 -20.90 2.30
C GLY A 69 -0.63 -21.40 1.33
N ASN A 70 0.52 -20.72 1.28
CA ASN A 70 1.60 -21.07 0.36
C ASN A 70 2.88 -21.45 1.11
N LYS A 71 3.26 -22.70 1.01
CA LYS A 71 4.46 -23.23 1.70
C LYS A 71 5.77 -22.94 0.96
N PHE A 72 5.70 -22.71 -0.35
CA PHE A 72 6.87 -22.57 -1.23
C PHE A 72 7.21 -21.11 -1.58
N THR A 73 6.23 -20.21 -1.46
CA THR A 73 6.38 -18.80 -1.81
C THR A 73 6.35 -17.92 -0.57
N ARG A 74 7.37 -17.09 -0.39
CA ARG A 74 7.39 -16.06 0.64
C ARG A 74 6.80 -14.77 0.07
N PHE A 75 5.73 -14.28 0.68
CA PHE A 75 5.13 -12.98 0.33
C PHE A 75 5.61 -11.89 1.28
N MET A 76 5.98 -10.74 0.72
CA MET A 76 6.45 -9.57 1.45
C MET A 76 5.76 -8.32 0.92
N MET A 77 5.15 -7.53 1.81
CA MET A 77 4.64 -6.22 1.43
C MET A 77 5.77 -5.19 1.40
N VAL A 78 5.84 -4.41 0.34
CA VAL A 78 6.83 -3.34 0.18
C VAL A 78 6.51 -2.21 1.17
N LYS A 79 7.50 -1.86 2.00
CA LYS A 79 7.45 -0.81 3.01
C LYS A 79 8.71 0.04 2.93
N ASN A 80 8.81 0.82 1.87
CA ASN A 80 10.02 1.58 1.50
C ASN A 80 10.54 2.54 2.59
N ASN A 81 9.66 3.10 3.43
CA ASN A 81 10.08 4.01 4.50
C ASN A 81 10.94 3.35 5.58
N GLN A 82 10.90 2.02 5.70
CA GLN A 82 11.76 1.28 6.63
C GLN A 82 13.24 1.19 6.18
N TRP A 83 13.53 1.59 4.94
CA TRP A 83 14.84 1.49 4.30
C TRP A 83 15.47 2.86 4.00
N ARG A 84 14.98 3.93 4.66
CA ARG A 84 15.55 5.26 4.52
C ARG A 84 16.85 5.39 5.31
N ASP A 85 17.78 6.17 4.81
CA ASP A 85 19.10 6.36 5.43
C ASP A 85 19.04 6.88 6.87
N ASN A 86 18.02 7.69 7.19
CA ASN A 86 17.83 8.27 8.52
C ASN A 86 16.95 7.42 9.48
N ILE A 87 16.69 6.15 9.16
CA ILE A 87 15.79 5.30 9.97
C ILE A 87 16.35 5.04 11.37
N ASP A 88 17.67 4.91 11.52
CA ASP A 88 18.29 4.65 12.82
C ASP A 88 18.31 5.90 13.72
N GLU A 89 18.46 7.08 13.12
CA GLU A 89 18.28 8.35 13.85
C GLU A 89 16.83 8.48 14.35
N PHE A 90 15.85 8.20 13.47
CA PHE A 90 14.44 8.18 13.86
C PHE A 90 14.17 7.23 15.02
N LYS A 91 14.69 6.00 15.00
CA LYS A 91 14.57 5.04 16.09
C LYS A 91 15.15 5.60 17.40
N SER A 92 16.35 6.14 17.36
CA SER A 92 17.02 6.71 18.54
C SER A 92 16.24 7.86 19.18
N LEU A 93 15.64 8.74 18.36
CA LEU A 93 14.78 9.83 18.86
C LEU A 93 13.47 9.29 19.43
N ALA A 94 12.86 8.33 18.75
CA ALA A 94 11.59 7.74 19.15
C ALA A 94 11.70 6.94 20.46
N GLU A 95 12.81 6.24 20.70
CA GLU A 95 13.05 5.52 21.97
C GLU A 95 12.99 6.44 23.19
N LYS A 96 13.49 7.66 23.06
CA LYS A 96 13.54 8.69 24.12
C LYS A 96 12.24 9.48 24.27
N SER A 97 11.26 9.26 23.40
CA SER A 97 10.04 10.05 23.33
C SER A 97 8.86 9.30 23.95
N GLU A 98 8.02 10.00 24.71
CA GLU A 98 6.76 9.45 25.23
C GLU A 98 5.62 9.52 24.20
N LYS A 99 5.74 10.45 23.27
CA LYS A 99 4.73 10.69 22.23
C LYS A 99 5.41 10.82 20.88
N ILE A 100 4.86 10.15 19.88
CA ILE A 100 5.34 10.19 18.51
C ILE A 100 4.17 10.57 17.59
N TYR A 101 4.35 11.64 16.82
CA TYR A 101 3.38 12.08 15.83
C TYR A 101 4.02 12.03 14.45
N LEU A 102 3.39 11.35 13.52
CA LEU A 102 3.80 11.29 12.13
C LEU A 102 2.73 11.94 11.24
N HIS A 103 3.15 12.91 10.44
CA HIS A 103 2.28 13.58 9.50
C HIS A 103 2.76 13.40 8.07
N TRP A 104 1.84 13.12 7.17
CA TRP A 104 2.08 13.12 5.73
C TRP A 104 1.06 14.03 5.05
N ILE A 105 1.55 15.04 4.37
CA ILE A 105 0.71 16.02 3.68
C ILE A 105 1.09 16.03 2.20
N ASN A 106 0.14 15.62 1.36
CA ASN A 106 0.21 15.75 -0.10
C ASN A 106 -0.83 16.78 -0.54
N GLN A 107 -0.48 18.06 -0.41
CA GLN A 107 -1.42 19.13 -0.80
C GLN A 107 -1.68 19.08 -2.31
N ASN A 108 -2.98 19.08 -2.67
CA ASN A 108 -3.47 19.13 -4.05
C ASN A 108 -2.87 18.07 -4.99
N ARG A 109 -2.49 16.91 -4.45
CA ARG A 109 -1.86 15.83 -5.19
C ARG A 109 -2.70 14.56 -5.12
N VAL A 110 -3.71 14.49 -5.98
CA VAL A 110 -4.49 13.27 -6.18
C VAL A 110 -4.06 12.65 -7.51
N PRO A 111 -3.48 11.45 -7.52
CA PRO A 111 -3.11 10.78 -8.76
C PRO A 111 -4.33 10.46 -9.60
N ASN A 112 -4.35 10.93 -10.85
CA ASN A 112 -5.37 10.67 -11.86
C ASN A 112 -6.81 10.62 -11.28
N PRO A 113 -7.37 11.76 -10.82
CA PRO A 113 -8.71 11.80 -10.25
C PRO A 113 -9.76 11.24 -11.23
N GLY A 114 -10.67 10.42 -10.73
CA GLY A 114 -11.65 9.69 -11.55
C GLY A 114 -11.18 8.29 -11.97
N SER A 115 -9.87 8.01 -11.92
CA SER A 115 -9.34 6.68 -12.25
C SER A 115 -9.60 5.64 -11.15
N TRP A 116 -9.03 4.44 -11.32
CA TRP A 116 -9.08 3.38 -10.31
C TRP A 116 -8.57 3.84 -8.94
N PHE A 117 -7.64 4.78 -8.90
CA PHE A 117 -6.99 5.26 -7.68
C PHE A 117 -7.95 6.02 -6.74
N THR A 118 -8.95 6.70 -7.30
CA THR A 118 -9.98 7.42 -6.53
C THR A 118 -11.29 6.68 -6.39
N ASN A 119 -11.35 5.45 -6.91
CA ASN A 119 -12.49 4.56 -6.76
C ASN A 119 -12.26 3.62 -5.58
N ARG A 120 -13.05 3.74 -4.50
CA ARG A 120 -12.92 2.96 -3.26
C ARG A 120 -12.93 1.45 -3.49
N LYS A 121 -13.73 0.98 -4.45
CA LYS A 121 -13.83 -0.45 -4.75
C LYS A 121 -12.52 -1.00 -5.33
N LEU A 122 -11.80 -0.20 -6.12
CA LEU A 122 -10.58 -0.58 -6.81
C LEU A 122 -9.31 -0.25 -6.01
N ALA A 123 -9.26 0.92 -5.39
CA ALA A 123 -8.14 1.36 -4.57
C ALA A 123 -8.19 0.84 -3.12
N PHE A 124 -9.36 0.35 -2.67
CA PHE A 124 -9.65 -0.10 -1.30
C PHE A 124 -9.77 1.02 -0.27
N GLY A 125 -9.61 2.25 -0.65
CA GLY A 125 -9.65 3.49 0.14
C GLY A 125 -8.76 4.55 -0.48
N GLY A 126 -8.72 5.72 0.12
CA GLY A 126 -7.87 6.83 -0.27
C GLY A 126 -6.57 6.88 0.54
N VAL A 127 -6.34 8.00 1.23
CA VAL A 127 -5.14 8.20 2.07
C VAL A 127 -4.99 7.14 3.15
N SER A 128 -6.10 6.57 3.63
CA SER A 128 -6.09 5.46 4.60
C SER A 128 -5.41 4.19 4.05
N ARG A 129 -5.37 4.01 2.76
CA ARG A 129 -4.75 2.87 2.08
C ARG A 129 -3.49 3.24 1.31
N ASP A 130 -3.35 4.50 0.93
CA ASP A 130 -2.18 4.98 0.19
C ASP A 130 -1.07 5.49 1.12
N LEU A 131 -1.37 6.42 2.03
CA LEU A 131 -0.36 7.09 2.86
C LEU A 131 -0.19 6.48 4.26
N ILE A 132 -1.29 6.12 4.91
CA ILE A 132 -1.24 5.54 6.27
C ILE A 132 -0.36 4.29 6.37
N PRO A 133 -0.34 3.35 5.41
CA PRO A 133 0.57 2.21 5.46
C PRO A 133 2.05 2.59 5.56
N HIS A 134 2.46 3.70 4.97
CA HIS A 134 3.83 4.21 5.09
C HIS A 134 4.14 4.68 6.52
N LEU A 135 3.21 5.39 7.18
CA LEU A 135 3.36 5.85 8.56
C LEU A 135 3.32 4.67 9.53
N LEU A 136 2.36 3.76 9.36
CA LEU A 136 2.26 2.54 10.19
C LEU A 136 3.50 1.66 10.06
N SER A 137 4.14 1.62 8.90
CA SER A 137 5.38 0.86 8.71
C SER A 137 6.52 1.36 9.60
N LEU A 138 6.58 2.66 9.88
CA LEU A 138 7.55 3.25 10.81
C LEU A 138 7.23 2.86 12.25
N TYR A 139 5.95 2.85 12.66
CA TYR A 139 5.56 2.38 13.99
C TYR A 139 5.91 0.91 14.21
N ILE A 140 5.67 0.04 13.23
CA ILE A 140 6.06 -1.37 13.29
C ILE A 140 7.59 -1.53 13.40
N THR A 141 8.35 -0.61 12.82
CA THR A 141 9.82 -0.60 12.94
C THR A 141 10.28 -0.26 14.36
N LEU A 142 9.55 0.63 15.06
CA LEU A 142 9.83 0.97 16.45
C LEU A 142 9.37 -0.12 17.43
N GLU A 143 8.27 -0.78 17.13
CA GLU A 143 7.60 -1.75 17.99
C GLU A 143 7.40 -3.09 17.25
N PRO A 144 8.48 -3.83 16.93
CA PRO A 144 8.40 -5.03 16.07
C PRO A 144 7.56 -6.16 16.66
N ASN A 145 7.45 -6.23 18.00
CA ASN A 145 6.67 -7.24 18.72
C ASN A 145 5.28 -6.73 19.11
N TYR A 146 4.85 -5.64 18.53
CA TYR A 146 3.62 -5.00 18.87
C TYR A 146 2.39 -5.85 18.56
N LYS A 147 1.52 -5.92 19.58
CA LYS A 147 0.14 -6.40 19.40
C LYS A 147 -0.77 -5.20 19.63
N GLN A 148 -1.40 -4.72 18.57
CA GLN A 148 -2.36 -3.64 18.69
C GLN A 148 -3.60 -4.14 19.46
N THR A 149 -3.89 -3.52 20.57
CA THR A 149 -5.07 -3.80 21.39
C THR A 149 -6.30 -2.99 20.96
N GLY A 150 -6.11 -1.93 20.19
CA GLY A 150 -7.18 -1.06 19.66
C GLY A 150 -6.66 0.31 19.25
N TRP A 151 -7.54 1.07 18.61
CA TRP A 151 -7.34 2.46 18.28
C TRP A 151 -8.05 3.35 19.29
N LEU A 152 -7.38 4.36 19.83
CA LEU A 152 -8.01 5.43 20.64
C LEU A 152 -8.88 6.33 19.74
N LYS A 153 -8.41 6.58 18.53
CA LYS A 153 -9.13 7.32 17.50
C LYS A 153 -8.82 6.74 16.12
N ARG A 154 -9.83 6.57 15.32
CA ARG A 154 -9.72 6.21 13.89
C ARG A 154 -10.80 6.93 13.12
N GLN A 155 -10.42 7.93 12.34
CA GLN A 155 -11.35 8.74 11.56
C GLN A 155 -10.85 8.91 10.14
N PHE A 156 -11.74 8.78 9.18
CA PHE A 156 -11.50 8.96 7.76
C PHE A 156 -12.53 9.91 7.21
N TYR A 157 -12.08 10.86 6.38
CA TYR A 157 -12.92 11.92 5.84
C TYR A 157 -12.73 11.98 4.33
N GLN A 158 -13.84 12.17 3.60
CA GLN A 158 -13.86 12.60 2.22
C GLN A 158 -14.33 14.06 2.22
N ARG A 159 -13.44 14.99 1.84
CA ARG A 159 -13.73 16.43 1.79
C ARG A 159 -13.94 16.92 0.38
N TRP A 160 -13.30 16.25 -0.59
CA TRP A 160 -13.29 16.65 -1.98
C TRP A 160 -14.27 15.83 -2.81
N ARG A 161 -14.82 16.46 -3.85
CA ARG A 161 -15.55 15.79 -4.91
C ARG A 161 -14.72 15.90 -6.18
N LEU A 162 -15.03 15.10 -7.19
CA LEU A 162 -14.29 15.11 -8.46
C LEU A 162 -14.34 16.50 -9.13
N GLU A 163 -15.49 17.18 -9.06
CA GLU A 163 -15.72 18.51 -9.59
C GLU A 163 -14.93 19.62 -8.91
N ASP A 164 -14.52 19.41 -7.64
CA ASP A 164 -13.75 20.39 -6.87
C ASP A 164 -12.24 20.32 -7.21
N LEU A 165 -11.81 19.29 -7.92
CA LEU A 165 -10.41 19.05 -8.24
C LEU A 165 -10.04 19.76 -9.54
N SER A 166 -9.33 20.84 -9.43
CA SER A 166 -8.55 21.40 -10.54
C SER A 166 -7.35 20.50 -10.83
N SER A 167 -6.66 20.71 -11.94
CA SER A 167 -5.46 19.97 -12.32
C SER A 167 -4.51 19.80 -11.12
N THR A 168 -4.23 18.56 -10.73
CA THR A 168 -3.48 18.23 -9.51
C THR A 168 -1.99 17.98 -9.77
N GLY A 169 -1.52 18.12 -11.01
CA GLY A 169 -0.13 17.86 -11.39
C GLY A 169 0.29 16.37 -11.44
N TYR A 170 -0.61 15.44 -11.17
CA TYR A 170 -0.36 14.00 -11.23
C TYR A 170 -1.15 13.27 -12.33
N GLY A 171 -1.62 13.95 -13.29
CA GLY A 171 -2.36 13.38 -14.41
C GLY A 171 -3.64 14.13 -14.74
N VAL A 172 -4.38 13.58 -15.69
CA VAL A 172 -5.61 14.18 -16.20
C VAL A 172 -6.79 13.71 -15.34
N ILE A 173 -7.71 14.63 -15.03
CA ILE A 173 -8.98 14.29 -14.38
C ILE A 173 -9.86 13.58 -15.40
N ASP A 174 -10.37 12.40 -15.03
CA ASP A 174 -11.46 11.76 -15.76
C ASP A 174 -12.81 12.29 -15.21
N PRO A 175 -13.52 13.16 -15.95
CA PRO A 175 -14.75 13.77 -15.47
C PRO A 175 -15.92 12.79 -15.37
N LEU A 176 -15.81 11.62 -15.99
CA LEU A 176 -16.80 10.53 -15.92
C LEU A 176 -16.47 9.49 -14.88
N GLY A 177 -15.34 9.66 -14.22
CA GLY A 177 -14.85 8.72 -13.21
C GLY A 177 -15.50 8.90 -11.85
N VAL A 178 -14.95 8.17 -10.86
CA VAL A 178 -15.46 8.14 -9.49
C VAL A 178 -14.44 8.71 -8.53
N TYR A 179 -14.89 9.56 -7.59
CA TYR A 179 -14.13 10.01 -6.44
C TYR A 179 -14.94 9.73 -5.16
N ASP A 180 -14.74 8.57 -4.56
CA ASP A 180 -15.45 8.11 -3.35
C ASP A 180 -14.50 7.60 -2.24
N VAL A 181 -13.23 8.03 -2.30
CA VAL A 181 -12.20 7.67 -1.33
C VAL A 181 -11.99 8.75 -0.28
N ASP A 182 -11.40 8.38 0.84
CA ASP A 182 -10.98 9.32 1.88
C ASP A 182 -9.74 10.12 1.43
N ASP A 183 -9.75 11.41 1.69
CA ASP A 183 -8.65 12.35 1.41
C ASP A 183 -7.97 12.88 2.68
N ARG A 184 -8.49 12.51 3.84
CA ARG A 184 -7.91 12.75 5.16
C ARG A 184 -8.12 11.55 6.07
N ALA A 185 -7.11 11.19 6.83
CA ALA A 185 -7.16 10.16 7.85
C ALA A 185 -6.44 10.60 9.13
N GLU A 186 -6.98 10.22 10.27
CA GLU A 186 -6.38 10.42 11.59
C GLU A 186 -6.45 9.11 12.37
N LEU A 187 -5.30 8.69 12.91
CA LEU A 187 -5.17 7.47 13.70
C LEU A 187 -4.39 7.78 14.97
N TYR A 188 -4.87 7.29 16.11
CA TYR A 188 -4.20 7.42 17.40
C TYR A 188 -4.28 6.10 18.15
N THR A 189 -3.17 5.68 18.76
CA THR A 189 -3.11 4.48 19.58
C THR A 189 -2.07 4.63 20.70
N VAL A 190 -2.08 3.71 21.66
CA VAL A 190 -1.03 3.53 22.64
C VAL A 190 -0.45 2.13 22.50
N ILE A 191 0.88 2.07 22.48
CA ILE A 191 1.64 0.83 22.35
C ILE A 191 2.71 0.85 23.44
N ASN A 192 2.74 -0.16 24.31
CA ASN A 192 3.72 -0.26 25.39
C ASN A 192 3.83 1.02 26.26
N GLY A 193 2.70 1.69 26.49
CA GLY A 193 2.64 2.95 27.27
C GLY A 193 3.04 4.21 26.49
N LYS A 194 3.51 4.08 25.27
CA LYS A 194 3.90 5.20 24.39
C LYS A 194 2.74 5.58 23.47
N TYR A 195 2.53 6.88 23.29
CA TYR A 195 1.46 7.42 22.45
C TYR A 195 1.92 7.58 20.99
N TYR A 196 1.12 7.10 20.06
CA TYR A 196 1.34 7.19 18.60
C TYR A 196 0.14 7.85 17.91
N GLY A 197 0.39 8.91 17.13
CA GLY A 197 -0.62 9.64 16.38
C GLY A 197 -0.17 10.12 15.00
#